data_533e4c1c910caffec735094e649bee50
#
_entry.id   533e4c1c910caffec735094e649bee50
#
_cell.length_a   1.000
_cell.length_b   1.000
_cell.length_c   1.000
_cell.angle_alpha   90.00
_cell.angle_beta   90.00
_cell.angle_gamma   90.00
#
_symmetry.space_group_name_H-M   'P 1'
#
loop_
_entity.id
_entity.type
_entity.pdbx_description
1 polymer ?
#
loop_
_entity_poly.entity_id
_entity_poly.type
_entity_poly.pdbx_seq_one_letter_code
_entity_poly.pdbx_strand_id
1 'polypeptide(L)'
;MRCPFCQNADTQVIDSRASDEGATIRRRRRCLACEKRFTTYERVELAMPSIIKRGGGRAEYDREKLLGSMQLALRKRPVPREAVDEAISRIEDKLLSSAQREIKSEKIGELVMRELKRLDKVAYIRFASVYRSFEDVDEFAEVVREIRPAKRPRRR
;
A
#
# COMPACT_ATOMS: atom_id res chain seq x y z
N MET A 1 18.23 -13.75 -22.09
CA MET A 1 18.88 -13.89 -20.74
C MET A 1 20.21 -14.55 -20.95
N ARG A 2 21.29 -14.01 -20.36
CA ARG A 2 22.66 -14.55 -20.58
C ARG A 2 22.86 -15.87 -19.83
N CYS A 3 23.65 -16.78 -20.43
CA CYS A 3 24.03 -18.03 -19.79
C CYS A 3 24.91 -17.76 -18.55
N PRO A 4 24.60 -18.32 -17.35
CA PRO A 4 25.43 -18.11 -16.17
C PRO A 4 26.81 -18.78 -16.23
N PHE A 5 27.03 -19.69 -17.17
CA PHE A 5 28.28 -20.45 -17.28
C PHE A 5 29.29 -19.86 -18.28
N CYS A 6 28.81 -19.36 -19.43
CA CYS A 6 29.68 -18.83 -20.50
C CYS A 6 29.31 -17.41 -20.95
N GLN A 7 28.32 -16.76 -20.29
CA GLN A 7 27.88 -15.41 -20.60
C GLN A 7 27.29 -15.17 -22.00
N ASN A 8 27.15 -16.23 -22.83
CA ASN A 8 26.50 -16.08 -24.12
C ASN A 8 25.06 -15.63 -23.98
N ALA A 9 24.62 -14.74 -24.88
CA ALA A 9 23.25 -14.18 -24.87
C ALA A 9 22.21 -15.18 -25.41
N ASP A 10 22.61 -16.11 -26.25
CA ASP A 10 21.71 -17.02 -26.96
C ASP A 10 21.34 -18.22 -26.08
N THR A 11 20.17 -18.16 -25.52
CA THR A 11 19.59 -19.22 -24.69
C THR A 11 18.16 -19.52 -25.13
N GLN A 12 17.82 -20.80 -25.20
CA GLN A 12 16.50 -21.28 -25.59
C GLN A 12 15.73 -21.82 -24.38
N VAL A 13 14.44 -21.52 -24.27
CA VAL A 13 13.54 -22.16 -23.30
C VAL A 13 13.15 -23.53 -23.85
N ILE A 14 13.41 -24.58 -23.07
CA ILE A 14 13.11 -25.97 -23.44
C ILE A 14 11.92 -26.55 -22.68
N ASP A 15 11.56 -25.95 -21.53
CA ASP A 15 10.40 -26.32 -20.73
C ASP A 15 9.91 -25.10 -19.93
N SER A 16 8.59 -24.99 -19.74
CA SER A 16 7.97 -23.92 -18.97
C SER A 16 6.81 -24.49 -18.19
N ARG A 17 6.79 -24.27 -16.87
CA ARG A 17 5.73 -24.73 -15.95
C ARG A 17 5.35 -23.64 -14.99
N ALA A 18 4.05 -23.48 -14.77
CA ALA A 18 3.55 -22.69 -13.67
C ALA A 18 3.74 -23.45 -12.35
N SER A 19 4.14 -22.75 -11.30
CA SER A 19 4.23 -23.22 -9.91
C SER A 19 3.58 -22.20 -9.00
N ASP A 20 3.40 -22.55 -7.74
CA ASP A 20 2.79 -21.68 -6.73
C ASP A 20 1.39 -21.15 -7.19
N GLU A 21 0.51 -22.05 -7.58
CA GLU A 21 -0.85 -21.72 -8.05
C GLU A 21 -0.89 -20.69 -9.21
N GLY A 22 0.17 -20.64 -10.00
CA GLY A 22 0.29 -19.72 -11.14
C GLY A 22 1.07 -18.43 -10.85
N ALA A 23 1.45 -18.17 -9.60
CA ALA A 23 2.17 -16.94 -9.23
C ALA A 23 3.62 -16.91 -9.70
N THR A 24 4.21 -18.08 -10.06
CA THR A 24 5.59 -18.20 -10.51
C THR A 24 5.66 -19.05 -11.78
N ILE A 25 6.42 -18.64 -12.79
CA ILE A 25 6.73 -19.45 -13.96
C ILE A 25 8.15 -19.94 -13.84
N ARG A 26 8.33 -21.26 -13.76
CA ARG A 26 9.63 -21.92 -13.81
C ARG A 26 9.96 -22.25 -15.26
N ARG A 27 11.10 -21.72 -15.78
CA ARG A 27 11.57 -22.01 -17.14
C ARG A 27 12.90 -22.74 -17.11
N ARG A 28 12.98 -23.87 -17.79
CA ARG A 28 14.23 -24.58 -18.04
C ARG A 28 14.82 -24.09 -19.36
N ARG A 29 16.05 -23.63 -19.32
CA ARG A 29 16.78 -23.06 -20.49
C ARG A 29 17.99 -23.89 -20.83
N ARG A 30 18.37 -23.87 -22.12
CA ARG A 30 19.61 -24.41 -22.64
C ARG A 30 20.39 -23.29 -23.32
N CYS A 31 21.69 -23.20 -23.05
CA CYS A 31 22.60 -22.32 -23.79
C CYS A 31 22.93 -22.95 -25.13
N LEU A 32 22.88 -22.17 -26.23
CA LEU A 32 23.21 -22.67 -27.55
C LEU A 32 24.72 -22.78 -27.79
N ALA A 33 25.55 -22.06 -27.01
CA ALA A 33 26.99 -22.09 -27.13
C ALA A 33 27.67 -23.20 -26.31
N CYS A 34 27.32 -23.34 -25.01
CA CYS A 34 27.95 -24.32 -24.11
C CYS A 34 27.05 -25.52 -23.78
N GLU A 35 25.85 -25.57 -24.34
CA GLU A 35 24.81 -26.60 -24.16
C GLU A 35 24.35 -26.87 -22.72
N LYS A 36 24.92 -26.19 -21.74
CA LYS A 36 24.53 -26.32 -20.33
C LYS A 36 23.11 -25.85 -20.13
N ARG A 37 22.41 -26.54 -19.22
CA ARG A 37 21.03 -26.23 -18.83
C ARG A 37 21.00 -25.48 -17.49
N PHE A 38 20.08 -24.53 -17.39
CA PHE A 38 19.83 -23.79 -16.16
C PHE A 38 18.35 -23.48 -16.03
N THR A 39 17.93 -23.16 -14.82
CA THR A 39 16.53 -22.84 -14.52
C THR A 39 16.43 -21.35 -14.16
N THR A 40 15.37 -20.72 -14.63
CA THR A 40 15.00 -19.35 -14.27
C THR A 40 13.58 -19.33 -13.73
N TYR A 41 13.30 -18.35 -12.89
CA TYR A 41 11.96 -18.12 -12.36
C TYR A 41 11.52 -16.72 -12.76
N GLU A 42 10.28 -16.62 -13.24
CA GLU A 42 9.59 -15.34 -13.43
C GLU A 42 8.56 -15.20 -12.30
N ARG A 43 8.62 -14.09 -11.61
CA ARG A 43 7.65 -13.71 -10.56
C ARG A 43 7.16 -12.31 -10.84
N VAL A 44 5.90 -12.05 -10.51
CA VAL A 44 5.39 -10.69 -10.51
C VAL A 44 5.99 -9.96 -9.33
N GLU A 45 6.73 -8.89 -9.59
CA GLU A 45 7.23 -7.98 -8.56
C GLU A 45 6.33 -6.75 -8.53
N LEU A 46 5.58 -6.61 -7.46
CA LEU A 46 4.76 -5.43 -7.20
C LEU A 46 5.58 -4.45 -6.35
N ALA A 47 6.04 -3.38 -6.97
CA ALA A 47 6.76 -2.32 -6.27
C ALA A 47 5.78 -1.26 -5.74
N MET A 48 5.93 -0.91 -4.47
CA MET A 48 5.21 0.23 -3.90
C MET A 48 5.65 1.53 -4.57
N PRO A 49 4.73 2.49 -4.78
CA PRO A 49 5.08 3.78 -5.36
C PRO A 49 5.97 4.60 -4.42
N SER A 50 6.85 5.41 -4.99
CA SER A 50 7.59 6.44 -4.25
C SER A 50 6.64 7.54 -3.77
N ILE A 51 6.91 8.08 -2.60
CA ILE A 51 6.08 9.10 -1.96
C ILE A 51 6.66 10.48 -2.20
N ILE A 52 5.90 11.36 -2.84
CA ILE A 52 6.24 12.77 -2.98
C ILE A 52 5.76 13.51 -1.73
N LYS A 53 6.69 14.08 -0.96
CA LYS A 53 6.37 14.88 0.24
C LYS A 53 5.90 16.28 -0.16
N ARG A 54 5.20 16.99 0.74
CA ARG A 54 4.74 18.38 0.54
C ARG A 54 5.84 19.34 0.11
N GLY A 55 7.09 19.15 0.59
CA GLY A 55 8.26 19.92 0.19
C GLY A 55 8.94 19.45 -1.12
N GLY A 56 8.30 18.58 -1.92
CA GLY A 56 8.84 18.09 -3.20
C GLY A 56 9.85 16.94 -3.08
N GLY A 57 10.32 16.63 -1.87
CA GLY A 57 11.25 15.52 -1.64
C GLY A 57 10.57 14.15 -1.89
N ARG A 58 11.36 13.17 -2.37
CA ARG A 58 10.92 11.80 -2.57
C ARG A 58 11.34 10.91 -1.40
N ALA A 59 10.51 9.95 -1.05
CA ALA A 59 10.80 8.93 -0.05
C ALA A 59 10.19 7.59 -0.50
N GLU A 60 10.77 6.50 -0.06
CA GLU A 60 10.17 5.19 -0.23
C GLU A 60 8.93 5.04 0.66
N TYR A 61 8.03 4.15 0.25
CA TYR A 61 6.91 3.76 1.10
C TYR A 61 7.42 3.02 2.34
N ASP A 62 6.93 3.43 3.50
CA ASP A 62 7.32 2.88 4.80
C ASP A 62 6.05 2.46 5.56
N ARG A 63 5.84 1.14 5.65
CA ARG A 63 4.70 0.53 6.32
C ARG A 63 4.69 0.83 7.82
N GLU A 64 5.87 0.81 8.47
CA GLU A 64 5.98 1.07 9.91
C GLU A 64 5.59 2.52 10.24
N LYS A 65 5.96 3.45 9.39
CA LYS A 65 5.55 4.84 9.52
C LYS A 65 4.04 5.03 9.36
N LEU A 66 3.42 4.30 8.42
CA LEU A 66 1.97 4.30 8.25
C LEU A 66 1.28 3.73 9.49
N LEU A 67 1.74 2.56 9.96
CA LEU A 67 1.24 1.90 11.16
C LEU A 67 1.36 2.82 12.38
N GLY A 68 2.53 3.41 12.61
CA GLY A 68 2.77 4.33 13.74
C GLY A 68 1.84 5.53 13.74
N SER A 69 1.55 6.11 12.57
CA SER A 69 0.63 7.24 12.43
C SER A 69 -0.82 6.85 12.78
N MET A 70 -1.26 5.66 12.32
CA MET A 70 -2.60 5.14 12.65
C MET A 70 -2.71 4.77 14.13
N GLN A 71 -1.71 4.13 14.72
CA GLN A 71 -1.67 3.78 16.13
C GLN A 71 -1.71 5.02 17.04
N LEU A 72 -1.03 6.10 16.66
CA LEU A 72 -1.08 7.36 17.40
C LEU A 72 -2.51 7.93 17.43
N ALA A 73 -3.20 7.92 16.30
CA ALA A 73 -4.59 8.36 16.21
C ALA A 73 -5.54 7.46 17.03
N LEU A 74 -5.30 6.15 17.03
CA LEU A 74 -6.08 5.12 17.71
C LEU A 74 -5.71 4.95 19.20
N ARG A 75 -4.76 5.72 19.73
CA ARG A 75 -4.31 5.58 21.11
C ARG A 75 -5.49 5.67 22.08
N LYS A 76 -5.59 4.68 23.00
CA LYS A 76 -6.69 4.51 23.96
C LYS A 76 -8.08 4.34 23.32
N ARG A 77 -8.14 3.82 22.09
CA ARG A 77 -9.41 3.43 21.45
C ARG A 77 -9.53 1.91 21.42
N PRO A 78 -10.75 1.36 21.57
CA PRO A 78 -10.99 -0.09 21.61
C PRO A 78 -11.03 -0.67 20.17
N VAL A 79 -9.95 -0.49 19.42
CA VAL A 79 -9.81 -1.05 18.06
C VAL A 79 -8.73 -2.14 18.11
N PRO A 80 -9.06 -3.39 17.74
CA PRO A 80 -8.12 -4.49 17.76
C PRO A 80 -7.02 -4.30 16.72
N ARG A 81 -5.84 -4.87 16.99
CA ARG A 81 -4.66 -4.74 16.11
C ARG A 81 -4.92 -5.31 14.74
N GLU A 82 -5.63 -6.42 14.67
CA GLU A 82 -5.98 -7.11 13.43
C GLU A 82 -6.77 -6.19 12.49
N ALA A 83 -7.71 -5.41 13.02
CA ALA A 83 -8.49 -4.45 12.22
C ALA A 83 -7.62 -3.29 11.68
N VAL A 84 -6.57 -2.91 12.41
CA VAL A 84 -5.59 -1.91 11.94
C VAL A 84 -4.73 -2.50 10.82
N ASP A 85 -4.23 -3.73 10.99
CA ASP A 85 -3.43 -4.43 9.98
C ASP A 85 -4.22 -4.66 8.69
N GLU A 86 -5.50 -5.04 8.78
CA GLU A 86 -6.39 -5.13 7.62
C GLU A 86 -6.61 -3.78 6.93
N ALA A 87 -6.75 -2.70 7.70
CA ALA A 87 -6.91 -1.36 7.14
C ALA A 87 -5.65 -0.92 6.37
N ILE A 88 -4.45 -1.24 6.90
CA ILE A 88 -3.17 -0.99 6.22
C ILE A 88 -3.10 -1.80 4.93
N SER A 89 -3.42 -3.09 4.96
CA SER A 89 -3.44 -3.93 3.76
C SER A 89 -4.35 -3.36 2.68
N ARG A 90 -5.54 -2.88 3.04
CA ARG A 90 -6.44 -2.20 2.08
C ARG A 90 -5.87 -0.91 1.50
N ILE A 91 -5.06 -0.18 2.26
CA ILE A 91 -4.35 1.01 1.77
C ILE A 91 -3.27 0.57 0.78
N GLU A 92 -2.46 -0.42 1.15
CA GLU A 92 -1.39 -0.99 0.32
C GLU A 92 -1.93 -1.53 -1.01
N ASP A 93 -3.02 -2.27 -1.00
CA ASP A 93 -3.71 -2.77 -2.20
C ASP A 93 -4.12 -1.63 -3.14
N LYS A 94 -4.61 -0.52 -2.59
CA LYS A 94 -4.97 0.66 -3.39
C LYS A 94 -3.76 1.38 -3.97
N LEU A 95 -2.64 1.42 -3.25
CA LEU A 95 -1.40 2.00 -3.74
C LEU A 95 -0.84 1.15 -4.88
N LEU A 96 -0.80 -0.17 -4.73
CA LEU A 96 -0.34 -1.11 -5.75
C LEU A 96 -1.24 -1.10 -6.99
N SER A 97 -2.57 -1.12 -6.79
CA SER A 97 -3.54 -1.13 -7.90
C SER A 97 -3.60 0.18 -8.67
N SER A 98 -3.09 1.28 -8.12
CA SER A 98 -3.04 2.56 -8.83
C SER A 98 -2.08 2.54 -10.04
N ALA A 99 -1.16 1.57 -10.09
CA ALA A 99 -0.10 1.43 -11.10
C ALA A 99 0.75 2.71 -11.29
N GLN A 100 0.72 3.63 -10.32
CA GLN A 100 1.50 4.86 -10.34
C GLN A 100 2.88 4.61 -9.76
N ARG A 101 3.92 5.15 -10.40
CA ARG A 101 5.29 5.07 -9.87
C ARG A 101 5.53 6.01 -8.71
N GLU A 102 4.79 7.10 -8.66
CA GLU A 102 4.90 8.15 -7.64
C GLU A 102 3.52 8.58 -7.16
N ILE A 103 3.34 8.74 -5.85
CA ILE A 103 2.09 9.18 -5.22
C ILE A 103 2.39 10.31 -4.23
N LYS A 104 1.56 11.33 -4.22
CA LYS A 104 1.66 12.42 -3.24
C LYS A 104 1.30 11.93 -1.84
N SER A 105 2.00 12.41 -0.82
CA SER A 105 1.74 12.10 0.59
C SER A 105 0.31 12.44 1.02
N GLU A 106 -0.31 13.47 0.41
CA GLU A 106 -1.70 13.86 0.62
C GLU A 106 -2.66 12.73 0.24
N LYS A 107 -2.35 11.98 -0.82
CA LYS A 107 -3.20 10.85 -1.22
C LYS A 107 -3.19 9.72 -0.21
N ILE A 108 -2.03 9.45 0.38
CA ILE A 108 -1.91 8.46 1.46
C ILE A 108 -2.71 8.91 2.68
N GLY A 109 -2.59 10.18 3.07
CA GLY A 109 -3.37 10.73 4.17
C GLY A 109 -4.88 10.64 3.96
N GLU A 110 -5.39 10.86 2.74
CA GLU A 110 -6.79 10.63 2.41
C GLU A 110 -7.22 9.16 2.59
N LEU A 111 -6.35 8.22 2.19
CA LEU A 111 -6.61 6.79 2.38
C LEU A 111 -6.65 6.43 3.86
N VAL A 112 -5.70 6.94 4.66
CA VAL A 112 -5.68 6.76 6.12
C VAL A 112 -6.95 7.32 6.76
N MET A 113 -7.34 8.54 6.41
CA MET A 113 -8.58 9.15 6.92
C MET A 113 -9.81 8.31 6.59
N ARG A 114 -9.89 7.74 5.38
CA ARG A 114 -11.00 6.88 4.98
C ARG A 114 -11.07 5.61 5.84
N GLU A 115 -9.94 4.97 6.09
CA GLU A 115 -9.90 3.78 6.94
C GLU A 115 -10.15 4.12 8.41
N LEU A 116 -9.58 5.19 8.96
CA LEU A 116 -9.85 5.64 10.33
C LEU A 116 -11.33 6.01 10.54
N LYS A 117 -11.99 6.62 9.56
CA LYS A 117 -13.43 6.92 9.60
C LYS A 117 -14.29 5.65 9.78
N ARG A 118 -13.82 4.50 9.24
CA ARG A 118 -14.47 3.20 9.39
C ARG A 118 -14.19 2.57 10.74
N LEU A 119 -12.94 2.65 11.21
CA LEU A 119 -12.48 2.01 12.43
C LEU A 119 -12.97 2.73 13.67
N ASP A 120 -12.74 4.05 13.76
CA ASP A 120 -13.08 4.86 14.93
C ASP A 120 -13.18 6.35 14.58
N LYS A 121 -14.33 6.94 14.84
CA LYS A 121 -14.61 8.34 14.50
C LYS A 121 -13.75 9.34 15.28
N VAL A 122 -13.37 9.01 16.52
CA VAL A 122 -12.50 9.89 17.33
C VAL A 122 -11.08 9.84 16.80
N ALA A 123 -10.58 8.65 16.41
CA ALA A 123 -9.27 8.51 15.77
C ALA A 123 -9.21 9.27 14.44
N TYR A 124 -10.30 9.23 13.65
CA TYR A 124 -10.40 10.03 12.43
C TYR A 124 -10.24 11.53 12.73
N ILE A 125 -10.95 12.09 13.72
CA ILE A 125 -10.84 13.51 14.10
C ILE A 125 -9.42 13.85 14.54
N ARG A 126 -8.79 13.02 15.37
CA ARG A 126 -7.40 13.22 15.81
C ARG A 126 -6.42 13.26 14.66
N PHE A 127 -6.54 12.34 13.72
CA PHE A 127 -5.68 12.31 12.55
C PHE A 127 -5.95 13.52 11.65
N ALA A 128 -7.22 13.86 11.40
CA ALA A 128 -7.62 15.00 10.59
C ALA A 128 -7.08 16.33 11.17
N SER A 129 -7.08 16.50 12.51
CA SER A 129 -6.59 17.72 13.16
C SER A 129 -5.11 18.01 12.90
N VAL A 130 -4.29 16.96 12.70
CA VAL A 130 -2.87 17.12 12.36
C VAL A 130 -2.65 17.16 10.85
N TYR A 131 -3.41 16.36 10.12
CA TYR A 131 -3.21 16.16 8.69
C TYR A 131 -3.72 17.34 7.85
N ARG A 132 -4.91 17.88 8.15
CA ARG A 132 -5.56 18.95 7.37
C ARG A 132 -5.02 20.34 7.69
N SER A 133 -4.26 20.53 8.81
CA SER A 133 -3.74 21.83 9.23
C SER A 133 -4.83 22.90 9.19
N PHE A 134 -5.89 22.72 10.00
CA PHE A 134 -7.01 23.67 10.07
C PHE A 134 -6.54 25.09 10.39
N GLU A 135 -7.06 26.06 9.67
CA GLU A 135 -6.75 27.49 9.90
C GLU A 135 -7.63 28.08 11.01
N ASP A 136 -8.83 27.56 11.17
CA ASP A 136 -9.75 28.00 12.21
C ASP A 136 -10.57 26.85 12.87
N VAL A 137 -11.33 27.21 13.90
CA VAL A 137 -12.18 26.28 14.67
C VAL A 137 -13.43 25.87 13.88
N ASP A 138 -13.88 26.67 12.93
CA ASP A 138 -15.09 26.41 12.16
C ASP A 138 -14.85 25.29 11.14
N GLU A 139 -13.69 25.27 10.48
CA GLU A 139 -13.28 24.17 9.62
C GLU A 139 -13.20 22.84 10.39
N PHE A 140 -12.67 22.88 11.61
CA PHE A 140 -12.67 21.70 12.50
C PHE A 140 -14.07 21.26 12.87
N ALA A 141 -14.97 22.20 13.17
CA ALA A 141 -16.36 21.91 13.50
C ALA A 141 -17.12 21.27 12.34
N GLU A 142 -16.83 21.64 11.10
CA GLU A 142 -17.40 21.01 9.90
C GLU A 142 -17.01 19.53 9.80
N VAL A 143 -15.74 19.20 9.98
CA VAL A 143 -15.27 17.80 9.99
C VAL A 143 -15.96 16.99 11.09
N VAL A 144 -16.20 17.58 12.26
CA VAL A 144 -16.95 16.93 13.35
C VAL A 144 -18.42 16.72 12.94
N ARG A 145 -19.04 17.66 12.24
CA ARG A 145 -20.42 17.54 11.74
C ARG A 145 -20.57 16.42 10.70
N GLU A 146 -19.63 16.29 9.79
CA GLU A 146 -19.62 15.23 8.75
C GLU A 146 -19.66 13.81 9.32
N ILE A 147 -19.21 13.63 10.57
CA ILE A 147 -19.10 12.32 11.22
C ILE A 147 -20.28 12.03 12.13
N ARG A 148 -21.04 13.05 12.52
CA ARG A 148 -22.22 12.83 13.36
C ARG A 148 -23.24 12.01 12.59
N PRO A 149 -23.71 10.85 13.13
CA PRO A 149 -24.84 10.15 12.53
C PRO A 149 -26.02 11.11 12.50
N ALA A 150 -26.76 11.16 11.39
CA ALA A 150 -28.02 11.88 11.32
C ALA A 150 -28.88 11.45 12.51
N LYS A 151 -29.36 12.43 13.30
CA LYS A 151 -30.26 12.14 14.42
C LYS A 151 -31.46 11.38 13.87
N ARG A 152 -31.62 10.11 14.27
CA ARG A 152 -32.86 9.37 14.00
C ARG A 152 -34.00 10.19 14.60
N PRO A 153 -35.06 10.50 13.85
CA PRO A 153 -36.23 11.17 14.41
C PRO A 153 -36.76 10.29 15.54
N ARG A 154 -36.93 10.88 16.72
CA ARG A 154 -37.62 10.22 17.84
C ARG A 154 -39.05 9.91 17.36
N ARG A 155 -39.36 8.64 17.18
CA ARG A 155 -40.76 8.19 17.07
C ARG A 155 -41.44 8.56 18.41
N ARG A 156 -42.41 9.44 18.32
CA ARG A 156 -43.40 9.63 19.38
C ARG A 156 -44.34 8.45 19.42
#